data_befe18eedda943d531e77e2e2abb6eb1
#
_entry.id   befe18eedda943d531e77e2e2abb6eb1
#
_cell.length_a   1.000
_cell.length_b   1.000
_cell.length_c   1.000
_cell.angle_alpha   90.00
_cell.angle_beta   90.00
_cell.angle_gamma   90.00
#
_symmetry.space_group_name_H-M   'P 1'
#
loop_
_entity.id
_entity.type
_entity.pdbx_description
1 polymer ?
#
loop_
_entity_poly.entity_id
_entity_poly.type
_entity_poly.pdbx_seq_one_letter_code
_entity_poly.pdbx_strand_id
1 'polypeptide(L)'
;SMGEKARVDMDYMVELSGKSPEELEKELAGVIYRDIRCAENPEDILPSLADLCRYPLVTADEYLSGKVRHKLRMAKAFLEVAPDNQKETARRNVEALEAVQPQDLGAGEIGVRIGANWVPIEVYQQFMVELLTPNYYVRDRIKILRSEATGQWSIREKNADRSNVKAITTYGTKRMSAYHILEQTLNQRDVRVFDYIEDENGKKKPVLNKKETAIAQDRQELIKQKFAEWIWKNIDRRELLCRIYNETFNGVRPREYD
;
A
#
# COMPACT_ATOMS: atom_id res chain seq x y z
N SER A 1 -26.39 28.23 4.65
CA SER A 1 -26.92 26.97 4.07
C SER A 1 -26.59 25.76 4.92
N MET A 2 -25.38 25.66 5.52
CA MET A 2 -25.00 24.51 6.36
C MET A 2 -25.95 24.24 7.53
N GLY A 3 -26.40 25.29 8.27
CA GLY A 3 -27.30 25.13 9.40
C GLY A 3 -28.71 24.62 9.04
N GLU A 4 -29.21 24.88 7.85
CA GLU A 4 -30.56 24.51 7.43
C GLU A 4 -30.59 23.36 6.40
N LYS A 5 -29.62 23.31 5.51
CA LYS A 5 -29.57 22.30 4.43
C LYS A 5 -28.57 21.17 4.71
N ALA A 6 -27.76 21.27 5.77
CA ALA A 6 -26.66 20.34 6.12
C ALA A 6 -25.67 20.08 4.95
N ARG A 7 -25.63 21.00 3.97
CA ARG A 7 -24.73 21.00 2.82
C ARG A 7 -24.51 22.41 2.31
N VAL A 8 -23.45 22.59 1.51
CA VAL A 8 -23.24 23.82 0.75
C VAL A 8 -24.19 23.79 -0.45
N ASP A 9 -25.20 24.66 -0.43
CA ASP A 9 -26.23 24.77 -1.45
C ASP A 9 -26.14 26.16 -2.08
N MET A 10 -25.64 26.22 -3.32
CA MET A 10 -25.38 27.49 -4.01
C MET A 10 -26.68 28.24 -4.32
N ASP A 11 -27.72 27.55 -4.78
CA ASP A 11 -28.99 28.15 -5.16
C ASP A 11 -29.62 28.84 -3.94
N TYR A 12 -29.58 28.19 -2.79
CA TYR A 12 -30.07 28.75 -1.52
C TYR A 12 -29.24 29.97 -1.06
N MET A 13 -27.92 29.96 -1.28
CA MET A 13 -27.07 31.10 -0.95
C MET A 13 -27.33 32.31 -1.89
N VAL A 14 -27.55 32.06 -3.18
CA VAL A 14 -27.96 33.07 -4.16
C VAL A 14 -29.28 33.70 -3.76
N GLU A 15 -30.30 32.90 -3.41
CA GLU A 15 -31.62 33.38 -2.96
C GLU A 15 -31.51 34.29 -1.76
N LEU A 16 -30.70 33.91 -0.75
CA LEU A 16 -30.53 34.70 0.47
C LEU A 16 -29.69 35.96 0.28
N SER A 17 -28.67 35.92 -0.56
CA SER A 17 -27.70 37.04 -0.70
C SER A 17 -28.03 38.01 -1.83
N GLY A 18 -28.80 37.55 -2.82
CA GLY A 18 -29.07 38.31 -4.06
C GLY A 18 -27.85 38.47 -4.97
N LYS A 19 -26.75 37.74 -4.71
CA LYS A 19 -25.49 37.76 -5.47
C LYS A 19 -25.48 36.65 -6.52
N SER A 20 -24.66 36.83 -7.57
CA SER A 20 -24.44 35.76 -8.53
C SER A 20 -23.62 34.60 -7.95
N PRO A 21 -23.73 33.38 -8.51
CA PRO A 21 -22.91 32.26 -8.09
C PRO A 21 -21.40 32.55 -8.16
N GLU A 22 -20.96 33.25 -9.21
CA GLU A 22 -19.54 33.60 -9.44
C GLU A 22 -19.02 34.61 -8.39
N GLU A 23 -19.85 35.56 -7.98
CA GLU A 23 -19.53 36.49 -6.89
C GLU A 23 -19.42 35.76 -5.56
N LEU A 24 -20.35 34.86 -5.26
CA LEU A 24 -20.32 34.06 -4.05
C LEU A 24 -19.12 33.13 -3.99
N GLU A 25 -18.75 32.46 -5.08
CA GLU A 25 -17.55 31.61 -5.11
C GLU A 25 -16.26 32.40 -4.90
N LYS A 26 -16.19 33.66 -5.36
CA LYS A 26 -15.04 34.54 -5.11
C LYS A 26 -14.98 35.01 -3.67
N GLU A 27 -16.10 35.43 -3.09
CA GLU A 27 -16.18 35.90 -1.70
C GLU A 27 -15.93 34.77 -0.69
N LEU A 28 -16.37 33.57 -0.99
CA LEU A 28 -16.20 32.38 -0.16
C LEU A 28 -14.94 31.56 -0.54
N ALA A 29 -14.04 32.16 -1.31
CA ALA A 29 -12.77 31.52 -1.63
C ALA A 29 -11.98 31.18 -0.36
N GLY A 30 -11.57 29.92 -0.22
CA GLY A 30 -10.92 29.42 1.01
C GLY A 30 -11.89 28.87 2.06
N VAL A 31 -13.19 29.15 1.95
CA VAL A 31 -14.23 28.62 2.83
C VAL A 31 -14.96 27.44 2.20
N ILE A 32 -15.19 27.51 0.89
CA ILE A 32 -15.82 26.45 0.09
C ILE A 32 -14.92 26.05 -1.09
N TYR A 33 -15.03 24.79 -1.49
CA TYR A 33 -14.24 24.19 -2.57
C TYR A 33 -15.10 23.29 -3.44
N ARG A 34 -14.75 23.15 -4.72
CA ARG A 34 -15.30 22.13 -5.63
C ARG A 34 -14.49 20.84 -5.47
N ASP A 35 -15.12 19.78 -4.99
CA ASP A 35 -14.45 18.52 -4.66
C ASP A 35 -14.56 17.51 -5.82
N ILE A 36 -13.45 17.25 -6.49
CA ILE A 36 -13.32 16.34 -7.64
C ILE A 36 -13.22 14.88 -7.14
N ARG A 37 -14.15 14.45 -6.27
CA ARG A 37 -14.15 13.10 -5.66
C ARG A 37 -14.74 12.00 -6.54
N CYS A 38 -15.40 12.39 -7.65
CA CYS A 38 -16.12 11.45 -8.50
C CYS A 38 -15.23 10.72 -9.51
N ALA A 39 -13.98 11.14 -9.67
CA ALA A 39 -12.98 10.44 -10.46
C ALA A 39 -12.15 9.53 -9.56
N GLU A 40 -12.01 8.26 -9.94
CA GLU A 40 -11.15 7.31 -9.18
C GLU A 40 -9.68 7.50 -9.55
N ASN A 41 -9.39 7.83 -10.81
CA ASN A 41 -8.06 8.05 -11.33
C ASN A 41 -7.92 9.39 -12.04
N PRO A 42 -6.71 9.99 -12.09
CA PRO A 42 -6.45 11.22 -12.86
C PRO A 42 -6.84 11.12 -14.34
N GLU A 43 -6.71 9.94 -14.94
CA GLU A 43 -6.99 9.64 -16.34
C GLU A 43 -8.50 9.72 -16.69
N ASP A 44 -9.36 9.66 -15.67
CA ASP A 44 -10.82 9.77 -15.82
C ASP A 44 -11.27 11.24 -16.05
N ILE A 45 -10.37 12.21 -15.84
CA ILE A 45 -10.64 13.64 -16.02
C ILE A 45 -10.37 14.02 -17.48
N LEU A 46 -11.41 13.87 -18.31
CA LEU A 46 -11.29 14.17 -19.73
C LEU A 46 -11.35 15.69 -19.99
N PRO A 47 -10.47 16.25 -20.86
CA PRO A 47 -10.48 17.67 -21.20
C PRO A 47 -11.83 18.20 -21.70
N SER A 48 -12.56 17.39 -22.47
CA SER A 48 -13.87 17.73 -23.00
C SER A 48 -14.97 17.81 -21.94
N LEU A 49 -14.75 17.27 -20.74
CA LEU A 49 -15.69 17.24 -19.63
C LEU A 49 -15.18 18.02 -18.41
N ALA A 50 -14.03 18.70 -18.54
CA ALA A 50 -13.40 19.46 -17.47
C ALA A 50 -14.19 20.73 -17.17
N ASP A 51 -15.09 20.62 -16.21
CA ASP A 51 -15.90 21.73 -15.69
C ASP A 51 -16.06 21.57 -14.17
N LEU A 52 -15.48 22.50 -13.40
CA LEU A 52 -15.58 22.50 -11.94
C LEU A 52 -17.02 22.57 -11.44
N CYS A 53 -17.93 23.22 -12.20
CA CYS A 53 -19.32 23.35 -11.79
C CYS A 53 -20.07 22.02 -11.68
N ARG A 54 -19.54 20.95 -12.28
CA ARG A 54 -20.11 19.59 -12.18
C ARG A 54 -19.83 18.92 -10.85
N TYR A 55 -18.84 19.42 -10.08
CA TYR A 55 -18.44 18.82 -8.82
C TYR A 55 -19.13 19.50 -7.63
N PRO A 56 -19.43 18.74 -6.58
CA PRO A 56 -20.13 19.28 -5.42
C PRO A 56 -19.27 20.32 -4.69
N LEU A 57 -19.95 21.34 -4.16
CA LEU A 57 -19.37 22.30 -3.25
C LEU A 57 -19.33 21.68 -1.85
N VAL A 58 -18.19 21.78 -1.20
CA VAL A 58 -17.97 21.33 0.18
C VAL A 58 -17.28 22.42 0.97
N THR A 59 -17.36 22.33 2.29
CA THR A 59 -16.66 23.24 3.21
C THR A 59 -15.16 22.94 3.23
N ALA A 60 -14.36 23.93 3.65
CA ALA A 60 -12.91 23.80 3.76
C ALA A 60 -12.48 22.62 4.64
N ASP A 61 -13.13 22.43 5.79
CA ASP A 61 -12.87 21.35 6.72
C ASP A 61 -13.14 19.96 6.11
N GLU A 62 -14.16 19.83 5.23
CA GLU A 62 -14.42 18.60 4.48
C GLU A 62 -13.42 18.43 3.32
N TYR A 63 -13.11 19.51 2.58
CA TYR A 63 -12.21 19.45 1.44
C TYR A 63 -10.77 19.11 1.85
N LEU A 64 -10.29 19.77 2.90
CA LEU A 64 -8.90 19.68 3.40
C LEU A 64 -8.68 18.53 4.40
N SER A 65 -9.59 17.56 4.44
CA SER A 65 -9.54 16.36 5.27
C SER A 65 -9.77 15.08 4.46
N GLY A 66 -9.70 13.94 5.12
CA GLY A 66 -9.82 12.64 4.46
C GLY A 66 -8.61 12.31 3.59
N LYS A 67 -8.82 11.72 2.42
CA LYS A 67 -7.74 11.28 1.50
C LYS A 67 -7.09 12.44 0.76
N VAL A 68 -6.41 13.33 1.47
CA VAL A 68 -5.85 14.58 0.91
C VAL A 68 -4.81 14.38 -0.19
N ARG A 69 -4.04 13.27 -0.15
CA ARG A 69 -3.09 12.94 -1.25
C ARG A 69 -3.82 12.58 -2.54
N HIS A 70 -4.89 11.81 -2.43
CA HIS A 70 -5.72 11.49 -3.58
C HIS A 70 -6.40 12.73 -4.14
N LYS A 71 -7.00 13.58 -3.29
CA LYS A 71 -7.61 14.85 -3.68
C LYS A 71 -6.61 15.75 -4.40
N LEU A 72 -5.37 15.84 -3.92
CA LEU A 72 -4.32 16.63 -4.56
C LEU A 72 -3.98 16.10 -5.96
N ARG A 73 -3.86 14.79 -6.14
CA ARG A 73 -3.64 14.19 -7.47
C ARG A 73 -4.77 14.55 -8.45
N MET A 74 -6.02 14.44 -7.99
CA MET A 74 -7.18 14.80 -8.80
C MET A 74 -7.22 16.29 -9.13
N ALA A 75 -6.93 17.16 -8.16
CA ALA A 75 -6.88 18.61 -8.38
C ALA A 75 -5.77 19.02 -9.35
N LYS A 76 -4.59 18.40 -9.29
CA LYS A 76 -3.49 18.64 -10.23
C LYS A 76 -3.86 18.18 -11.66
N ALA A 77 -4.41 16.99 -11.80
CA ALA A 77 -4.85 16.49 -13.10
C ALA A 77 -5.96 17.38 -13.70
N PHE A 78 -6.89 17.87 -12.87
CA PHE A 78 -7.89 18.82 -13.34
C PHE A 78 -7.26 20.15 -13.78
N LEU A 79 -6.29 20.68 -13.04
CA LEU A 79 -5.61 21.94 -13.37
C LEU A 79 -4.93 21.89 -14.75
N GLU A 80 -4.40 20.75 -15.16
CA GLU A 80 -3.77 20.56 -16.48
C GLU A 80 -4.76 20.72 -17.64
N VAL A 81 -6.03 20.30 -17.44
CA VAL A 81 -7.08 20.31 -18.46
C VAL A 81 -8.14 21.39 -18.23
N ALA A 82 -7.99 22.19 -17.19
CA ALA A 82 -8.96 23.20 -16.79
C ALA A 82 -9.16 24.28 -17.86
N PRO A 83 -10.42 24.71 -18.13
CA PRO A 83 -10.71 25.87 -18.96
C PRO A 83 -10.08 27.15 -18.36
N ASP A 84 -9.70 28.11 -19.22
CA ASP A 84 -8.99 29.31 -18.78
C ASP A 84 -9.71 30.11 -17.68
N ASN A 85 -11.04 30.16 -17.76
CA ASN A 85 -11.88 30.85 -16.75
C ASN A 85 -11.94 30.12 -15.39
N GLN A 86 -11.51 28.86 -15.31
CA GLN A 86 -11.51 28.05 -14.08
C GLN A 86 -10.10 27.75 -13.55
N LYS A 87 -9.06 28.08 -14.31
CA LYS A 87 -7.65 27.81 -13.92
C LYS A 87 -7.26 28.41 -12.58
N GLU A 88 -7.72 29.62 -12.31
CA GLU A 88 -7.41 30.30 -11.03
C GLU A 88 -8.04 29.59 -9.82
N THR A 89 -9.29 29.14 -9.96
CA THR A 89 -9.99 28.36 -8.92
C THR A 89 -9.33 26.99 -8.76
N ALA A 90 -8.97 26.31 -9.86
CA ALA A 90 -8.27 25.03 -9.82
C ALA A 90 -6.90 25.16 -9.16
N ARG A 91 -6.15 26.25 -9.43
CA ARG A 91 -4.85 26.50 -8.78
C ARG A 91 -4.99 26.70 -7.28
N ARG A 92 -5.96 27.49 -6.82
CA ARG A 92 -6.25 27.66 -5.38
C ARG A 92 -6.61 26.35 -4.69
N ASN A 93 -7.36 25.48 -5.36
CA ASN A 93 -7.68 24.16 -4.86
C ASN A 93 -6.40 23.30 -4.65
N VAL A 94 -5.48 23.34 -5.62
CA VAL A 94 -4.18 22.66 -5.53
C VAL A 94 -3.34 23.22 -4.37
N GLU A 95 -3.18 24.55 -4.30
CA GLU A 95 -2.39 25.21 -3.24
C GLU A 95 -2.92 24.90 -1.84
N ALA A 96 -4.25 24.94 -1.66
CA ALA A 96 -4.88 24.59 -0.40
C ALA A 96 -4.64 23.13 0.00
N LEU A 97 -4.70 22.20 -0.95
CA LEU A 97 -4.41 20.78 -0.70
C LEU A 97 -2.92 20.51 -0.47
N GLU A 98 -2.02 21.23 -1.14
CA GLU A 98 -0.57 21.14 -0.89
C GLU A 98 -0.20 21.55 0.53
N ALA A 99 -0.83 22.62 1.04
CA ALA A 99 -0.56 23.15 2.37
C ALA A 99 -0.95 22.17 3.52
N VAL A 100 -1.85 21.22 3.24
CA VAL A 100 -2.36 20.29 4.25
C VAL A 100 -1.86 18.85 4.07
N GLN A 101 -0.89 18.63 3.19
CA GLN A 101 -0.32 17.29 3.00
C GLN A 101 0.39 16.82 4.27
N PRO A 102 0.15 15.57 4.71
CA PRO A 102 0.91 15.00 5.80
C PRO A 102 2.38 14.86 5.41
N GLN A 103 3.26 15.09 6.37
CA GLN A 103 4.69 14.89 6.18
C GLN A 103 4.99 13.43 5.82
N ASP A 104 5.87 13.21 4.85
CA ASP A 104 6.28 11.86 4.47
C ASP A 104 7.07 11.18 5.59
N LEU A 105 6.68 9.94 5.89
CA LEU A 105 7.42 9.08 6.78
C LEU A 105 8.64 8.50 6.06
N GLY A 106 9.77 8.56 6.74
CA GLY A 106 11.02 7.98 6.26
C GLY A 106 11.16 6.49 6.63
N ALA A 107 12.16 5.84 6.07
CA ALA A 107 12.42 4.41 6.30
C ALA A 107 12.62 4.03 7.78
N GLY A 108 13.12 4.95 8.60
CA GLY A 108 13.27 4.73 10.04
C GLY A 108 11.96 4.74 10.84
N GLU A 109 10.90 5.29 10.26
CA GLU A 109 9.59 5.44 10.89
C GLU A 109 8.60 4.36 10.40
N ILE A 110 8.91 3.71 9.25
CA ILE A 110 8.06 2.69 8.63
C ILE A 110 8.46 1.30 9.11
N GLY A 111 7.60 0.69 9.92
CA GLY A 111 7.77 -0.70 10.33
C GLY A 111 7.38 -1.67 9.20
N VAL A 112 8.31 -2.50 8.74
CA VAL A 112 8.04 -3.53 7.71
C VAL A 112 8.25 -4.92 8.29
N ARG A 113 7.22 -5.75 8.18
CA ARG A 113 7.31 -7.18 8.47
C ARG A 113 7.34 -7.97 7.17
N ILE A 114 8.14 -9.03 7.13
CA ILE A 114 8.16 -9.95 6.00
C ILE A 114 6.75 -10.51 5.75
N GLY A 115 6.30 -10.52 4.50
CA GLY A 115 4.93 -10.92 4.14
C GLY A 115 3.88 -9.79 4.22
N ALA A 116 4.29 -8.54 4.49
CA ALA A 116 3.39 -7.38 4.43
C ALA A 116 2.80 -7.22 3.03
N ASN A 117 1.49 -7.04 2.95
CA ASN A 117 0.75 -7.05 1.69
C ASN A 117 1.00 -5.85 0.78
N TRP A 118 1.47 -4.75 1.33
CA TRP A 118 1.76 -3.53 0.61
C TRP A 118 3.14 -3.52 -0.06
N VAL A 119 4.02 -4.44 0.35
CA VAL A 119 5.35 -4.60 -0.26
C VAL A 119 5.19 -5.39 -1.57
N PRO A 120 5.72 -4.88 -2.69
CA PRO A 120 5.63 -5.55 -3.99
C PRO A 120 6.24 -6.95 -3.98
N ILE A 121 5.66 -7.87 -4.77
CA ILE A 121 6.12 -9.26 -4.90
C ILE A 121 7.57 -9.31 -5.38
N GLU A 122 7.95 -8.39 -6.28
CA GLU A 122 9.29 -8.26 -6.84
C GLU A 122 10.35 -8.02 -5.77
N VAL A 123 10.01 -7.29 -4.72
CA VAL A 123 10.90 -7.04 -3.58
C VAL A 123 11.17 -8.33 -2.81
N TYR A 124 10.13 -9.14 -2.55
CA TYR A 124 10.31 -10.46 -1.92
C TYR A 124 11.08 -11.43 -2.82
N GLN A 125 10.82 -11.40 -4.14
CA GLN A 125 11.54 -12.21 -5.11
C GLN A 125 13.03 -11.83 -5.10
N GLN A 126 13.36 -10.55 -5.09
CA GLN A 126 14.74 -10.07 -5.01
C GLN A 126 15.40 -10.51 -3.71
N PHE A 127 14.72 -10.35 -2.56
CA PHE A 127 15.21 -10.81 -1.26
C PHE A 127 15.54 -12.31 -1.27
N MET A 128 14.64 -13.15 -1.75
CA MET A 128 14.83 -14.59 -1.84
C MET A 128 16.07 -14.94 -2.68
N VAL A 129 16.22 -14.30 -3.84
CA VAL A 129 17.36 -14.54 -4.74
C VAL A 129 18.67 -14.09 -4.13
N GLU A 130 18.73 -12.95 -3.48
CA GLU A 130 19.94 -12.45 -2.83
C GLU A 130 20.31 -13.27 -1.59
N LEU A 131 19.33 -13.67 -0.79
CA LEU A 131 19.53 -14.46 0.43
C LEU A 131 20.04 -15.87 0.10
N LEU A 132 19.32 -16.58 -0.78
CA LEU A 132 19.54 -18.01 -1.04
C LEU A 132 20.50 -18.27 -2.20
N THR A 133 20.70 -17.29 -3.08
CA THR A 133 21.57 -17.40 -4.25
C THR A 133 21.30 -18.69 -5.04
N PRO A 134 20.08 -18.87 -5.59
CA PRO A 134 19.71 -20.10 -6.29
C PRO A 134 20.67 -20.40 -7.45
N ASN A 135 20.84 -21.68 -7.77
CA ASN A 135 21.58 -22.09 -8.93
C ASN A 135 21.01 -21.44 -10.21
N TYR A 136 21.87 -20.99 -11.12
CA TYR A 136 21.50 -20.19 -12.30
C TYR A 136 20.41 -20.86 -13.17
N TYR A 137 20.44 -22.19 -13.32
CA TYR A 137 19.50 -22.97 -14.15
C TYR A 137 18.11 -23.14 -13.54
N VAL A 138 17.94 -22.86 -12.24
CA VAL A 138 16.63 -22.92 -11.55
C VAL A 138 16.13 -21.55 -11.06
N ARG A 139 16.99 -20.55 -11.06
CA ARG A 139 16.72 -19.21 -10.51
C ARG A 139 15.44 -18.59 -11.08
N ASP A 140 15.27 -18.68 -12.40
CA ASP A 140 14.12 -18.08 -13.08
C ASP A 140 12.83 -18.89 -12.95
N ARG A 141 12.94 -20.15 -12.51
CA ARG A 141 11.80 -21.06 -12.27
C ARG A 141 11.22 -20.92 -10.89
N ILE A 142 12.06 -20.56 -9.90
CA ILE A 142 11.61 -20.38 -8.51
C ILE A 142 11.00 -18.99 -8.37
N LYS A 143 9.67 -18.92 -8.26
CA LYS A 143 8.91 -17.66 -8.21
C LYS A 143 8.06 -17.58 -6.97
N ILE A 144 8.08 -16.41 -6.35
CA ILE A 144 7.12 -16.04 -5.31
C ILE A 144 5.83 -15.58 -5.98
N LEU A 145 4.73 -16.15 -5.59
CA LEU A 145 3.39 -15.84 -6.08
C LEU A 145 2.49 -15.49 -4.89
N ARG A 146 1.51 -14.63 -5.14
CA ARG A 146 0.46 -14.30 -4.19
C ARG A 146 -0.90 -14.50 -4.86
N SER A 147 -1.78 -15.24 -4.20
CA SER A 147 -3.15 -15.42 -4.66
C SER A 147 -3.95 -14.14 -4.39
N GLU A 148 -4.58 -13.57 -5.40
CA GLU A 148 -5.46 -12.40 -5.25
C GLU A 148 -6.70 -12.74 -4.41
N ALA A 149 -7.26 -13.95 -4.61
CA ALA A 149 -8.47 -14.38 -3.93
C ALA A 149 -8.27 -14.65 -2.42
N THR A 150 -7.12 -15.22 -2.02
CA THR A 150 -6.88 -15.66 -0.64
C THR A 150 -5.82 -14.83 0.08
N GLY A 151 -5.06 -14.02 -0.64
CA GLY A 151 -3.90 -13.30 -0.12
C GLY A 151 -2.72 -14.20 0.26
N GLN A 152 -2.81 -15.52 0.03
CA GLN A 152 -1.77 -16.46 0.42
C GLN A 152 -0.56 -16.39 -0.51
N TRP A 153 0.62 -16.48 0.11
CA TRP A 153 1.89 -16.57 -0.57
C TRP A 153 2.26 -18.02 -0.86
N SER A 154 2.84 -18.26 -2.02
CA SER A 154 3.40 -19.55 -2.40
C SER A 154 4.72 -19.38 -3.16
N ILE A 155 5.59 -20.36 -3.05
CA ILE A 155 6.84 -20.40 -3.80
C ILE A 155 6.78 -21.56 -4.78
N ARG A 156 6.70 -21.20 -6.08
CA ARG A 156 6.69 -22.20 -7.17
C ARG A 156 8.06 -22.83 -7.28
N GLU A 157 8.12 -24.11 -7.64
CA GLU A 157 9.37 -24.86 -7.85
C GLU A 157 10.35 -24.85 -6.66
N LYS A 158 9.85 -24.68 -5.44
CA LYS A 158 10.64 -24.60 -4.19
C LYS A 158 11.54 -25.82 -3.91
N ASN A 159 11.27 -26.94 -4.62
CA ASN A 159 12.06 -28.15 -4.52
C ASN A 159 13.10 -28.32 -5.64
N ALA A 160 13.19 -27.36 -6.55
CA ALA A 160 14.10 -27.47 -7.71
C ALA A 160 15.58 -27.26 -7.32
N ASP A 161 15.87 -26.54 -6.23
CA ASP A 161 17.22 -26.14 -5.80
C ASP A 161 17.73 -26.99 -4.61
N ARG A 162 17.60 -28.32 -4.71
CA ARG A 162 17.91 -29.26 -3.62
C ARG A 162 19.38 -29.36 -3.24
N SER A 163 20.29 -28.95 -4.12
CA SER A 163 21.75 -28.95 -3.88
C SER A 163 22.27 -27.65 -3.27
N ASN A 164 21.42 -26.65 -3.09
CA ASN A 164 21.82 -25.35 -2.56
C ASN A 164 22.10 -25.41 -1.05
N VAL A 165 23.36 -25.29 -0.68
CA VAL A 165 23.81 -25.35 0.71
C VAL A 165 23.15 -24.27 1.58
N LYS A 166 22.98 -23.05 1.06
CA LYS A 166 22.29 -21.99 1.80
C LYS A 166 20.83 -22.38 2.12
N ALA A 167 20.17 -23.03 1.14
CA ALA A 167 18.77 -23.42 1.29
C ALA A 167 18.54 -24.62 2.22
N ILE A 168 19.52 -25.51 2.38
CA ILE A 168 19.37 -26.74 3.18
C ILE A 168 20.13 -26.74 4.50
N THR A 169 21.07 -25.79 4.69
CA THR A 169 21.93 -25.75 5.88
C THR A 169 21.91 -24.39 6.58
N THR A 170 22.18 -23.30 5.84
CA THR A 170 22.32 -21.96 6.44
C THR A 170 20.96 -21.40 6.87
N TYR A 171 20.00 -21.35 5.94
CA TYR A 171 18.66 -20.79 6.16
C TYR A 171 17.56 -21.85 6.17
N GLY A 172 17.92 -23.11 6.01
CA GLY A 172 17.04 -24.27 6.08
C GLY A 172 17.60 -25.35 6.99
N THR A 173 16.91 -26.47 6.99
CA THR A 173 17.32 -27.71 7.67
C THR A 173 17.24 -28.88 6.68
N LYS A 174 17.81 -30.04 7.07
CA LYS A 174 17.67 -31.27 6.25
C LYS A 174 16.21 -31.70 6.06
N ARG A 175 15.32 -31.30 6.97
CA ARG A 175 13.90 -31.66 6.99
C ARG A 175 13.01 -30.62 6.28
N MET A 176 13.45 -29.36 6.27
CA MET A 176 12.68 -28.24 5.72
C MET A 176 13.64 -27.24 5.06
N SER A 177 13.56 -27.08 3.75
CA SER A 177 14.38 -26.12 3.03
C SER A 177 14.00 -24.68 3.36
N ALA A 178 14.94 -23.75 3.15
CA ALA A 178 14.71 -22.32 3.34
C ALA A 178 13.55 -21.79 2.50
N TYR A 179 13.29 -22.34 1.32
CA TYR A 179 12.12 -21.97 0.50
C TYR A 179 10.79 -22.29 1.19
N HIS A 180 10.70 -23.44 1.87
CA HIS A 180 9.50 -23.79 2.66
C HIS A 180 9.37 -22.90 3.88
N ILE A 181 10.48 -22.64 4.59
CA ILE A 181 10.49 -21.75 5.76
C ILE A 181 10.08 -20.33 5.34
N LEU A 182 10.62 -19.81 4.24
CA LEU A 182 10.28 -18.50 3.69
C LEU A 182 8.79 -18.41 3.31
N GLU A 183 8.24 -19.44 2.67
CA GLU A 183 6.81 -19.50 2.33
C GLU A 183 5.93 -19.43 3.58
N GLN A 184 6.26 -20.18 4.64
CA GLN A 184 5.53 -20.09 5.90
C GLN A 184 5.68 -18.70 6.54
N THR A 185 6.87 -18.11 6.47
CA THR A 185 7.16 -16.78 7.01
C THR A 185 6.38 -15.69 6.30
N LEU A 186 6.31 -15.73 4.96
CA LEU A 186 5.49 -14.80 4.16
C LEU A 186 4.00 -14.90 4.53
N ASN A 187 3.53 -16.10 4.87
CA ASN A 187 2.15 -16.34 5.32
C ASN A 187 1.92 -16.07 6.82
N GLN A 188 2.91 -15.52 7.53
CA GLN A 188 2.83 -15.25 8.98
C GLN A 188 2.53 -16.53 9.80
N ARG A 189 3.05 -17.68 9.38
CA ARG A 189 2.86 -18.97 10.05
C ARG A 189 4.16 -19.45 10.65
N ASP A 190 4.09 -19.98 11.87
CA ASP A 190 5.23 -20.66 12.47
C ASP A 190 5.51 -21.98 11.79
N VAL A 191 6.79 -22.24 11.56
CA VAL A 191 7.21 -23.54 10.98
C VAL A 191 7.04 -24.66 11.98
N ARG A 192 6.59 -25.82 11.50
CA ARG A 192 6.41 -27.04 12.29
C ARG A 192 6.90 -28.24 11.50
N VAL A 193 7.70 -29.09 12.12
CA VAL A 193 8.22 -30.32 11.53
C VAL A 193 7.54 -31.52 12.18
N PHE A 194 7.01 -32.43 11.36
CA PHE A 194 6.29 -33.61 11.81
C PHE A 194 7.02 -34.89 11.39
N ASP A 195 7.05 -35.87 12.29
CA ASP A 195 7.35 -37.26 12.01
C ASP A 195 6.05 -38.00 11.75
N TYR A 196 6.11 -39.04 10.94
CA TYR A 196 4.94 -39.90 10.66
C TYR A 196 5.17 -41.25 11.32
N ILE A 197 4.36 -41.54 12.31
CA ILE A 197 4.42 -42.80 13.08
C ILE A 197 3.22 -43.65 12.66
N GLU A 198 3.44 -44.94 12.36
CA GLU A 198 2.36 -45.89 12.07
C GLU A 198 1.68 -46.29 13.38
N ASP A 199 0.34 -46.22 13.39
CA ASP A 199 -0.46 -46.74 14.49
C ASP A 199 -0.68 -48.26 14.35
N GLU A 200 -1.32 -48.90 15.35
CA GLU A 200 -1.59 -50.33 15.38
C GLU A 200 -2.39 -50.84 14.16
N ASN A 201 -3.04 -49.97 13.42
CA ASN A 201 -3.79 -50.25 12.21
C ASN A 201 -3.03 -49.94 10.91
N GLY A 202 -1.72 -49.60 10.99
CA GLY A 202 -0.89 -49.27 9.83
C GLY A 202 -1.16 -47.87 9.27
N LYS A 203 -1.95 -47.01 9.95
CA LYS A 203 -2.19 -45.63 9.53
C LYS A 203 -1.09 -44.69 10.03
N LYS A 204 -0.55 -43.90 9.11
CA LYS A 204 0.46 -42.87 9.44
C LYS A 204 -0.18 -41.67 10.14
N LYS A 205 0.20 -41.42 11.38
CA LYS A 205 -0.17 -40.22 12.15
C LYS A 205 0.97 -39.22 12.22
N PRO A 206 0.72 -37.92 11.93
CA PRO A 206 1.73 -36.88 12.11
C PRO A 206 1.93 -36.58 13.59
N VAL A 207 3.16 -36.69 14.06
CA VAL A 207 3.58 -36.35 15.42
C VAL A 207 4.59 -35.23 15.35
N LEU A 208 4.38 -34.16 16.14
CA LEU A 208 5.26 -33.00 16.15
C LEU A 208 6.66 -33.36 16.65
N ASN A 209 7.67 -33.20 15.82
CA ASN A 209 9.06 -33.32 16.22
C ASN A 209 9.53 -31.98 16.83
N LYS A 210 9.52 -31.89 18.16
CA LYS A 210 9.86 -30.66 18.90
C LYS A 210 11.27 -30.17 18.59
N LYS A 211 12.26 -31.05 18.50
CA LYS A 211 13.66 -30.73 18.25
C LYS A 211 13.85 -30.12 16.87
N GLU A 212 13.36 -30.80 15.82
CA GLU A 212 13.47 -30.34 14.45
C GLU A 212 12.64 -29.07 14.22
N THR A 213 11.50 -28.94 14.90
CA THR A 213 10.69 -27.71 14.87
C THR A 213 11.44 -26.52 15.45
N ALA A 214 12.11 -26.68 16.61
CA ALA A 214 12.90 -25.60 17.20
C ALA A 214 14.02 -25.15 16.28
N ILE A 215 14.76 -26.09 15.67
CA ILE A 215 15.83 -25.76 14.70
C ILE A 215 15.26 -25.01 13.49
N ALA A 216 14.10 -25.42 12.97
CA ALA A 216 13.47 -24.75 11.84
C ALA A 216 12.96 -23.34 12.21
N GLN A 217 12.46 -23.15 13.43
CA GLN A 217 12.04 -21.84 13.95
C GLN A 217 13.24 -20.89 14.13
N ASP A 218 14.38 -21.37 14.59
CA ASP A 218 15.62 -20.56 14.64
C ASP A 218 16.01 -20.08 13.23
N ARG A 219 15.86 -20.93 12.21
CA ARG A 219 16.08 -20.52 10.79
C ARG A 219 15.05 -19.51 10.31
N GLN A 220 13.81 -19.66 10.74
CA GLN A 220 12.75 -18.70 10.44
C GLN A 220 13.07 -17.32 11.02
N GLU A 221 13.49 -17.25 12.28
CA GLU A 221 13.90 -15.99 12.91
C GLU A 221 15.12 -15.37 12.21
N LEU A 222 16.10 -16.18 11.84
CA LEU A 222 17.26 -15.71 11.07
C LEU A 222 16.84 -15.09 9.72
N ILE A 223 15.89 -15.70 9.00
CA ILE A 223 15.36 -15.13 7.74
C ILE A 223 14.65 -13.79 7.99
N LYS A 224 13.84 -13.68 9.06
CA LYS A 224 13.17 -12.43 9.44
C LYS A 224 14.18 -11.31 9.74
N GLN A 225 15.22 -11.62 10.51
CA GLN A 225 16.31 -10.69 10.83
C GLN A 225 17.03 -10.22 9.55
N LYS A 226 17.38 -11.16 8.67
CA LYS A 226 18.04 -10.84 7.40
C LYS A 226 17.16 -9.95 6.50
N PHE A 227 15.85 -10.19 6.48
CA PHE A 227 14.92 -9.31 5.77
C PHE A 227 14.91 -7.90 6.36
N ALA A 228 14.78 -7.77 7.67
CA ALA A 228 14.78 -6.47 8.35
C ALA A 228 16.07 -5.66 8.09
N GLU A 229 17.23 -6.34 8.09
CA GLU A 229 18.52 -5.72 7.75
C GLU A 229 18.62 -5.32 6.28
N TRP A 230 17.99 -6.08 5.38
CA TRP A 230 18.14 -5.96 3.93
C TRP A 230 17.19 -4.93 3.32
N ILE A 231 15.96 -4.85 3.81
CA ILE A 231 14.84 -4.15 3.13
C ILE A 231 15.15 -2.69 2.84
N TRP A 232 15.87 -2.01 3.75
CA TRP A 232 16.17 -0.58 3.66
C TRP A 232 17.58 -0.23 3.14
N LYS A 233 18.43 -1.22 2.84
CA LYS A 233 19.84 -0.99 2.43
C LYS A 233 19.98 -0.33 1.06
N ASN A 234 19.20 -0.75 0.09
CA ASN A 234 19.24 -0.22 -1.27
C ASN A 234 18.43 1.08 -1.34
N ILE A 235 19.00 2.13 -1.95
CA ILE A 235 18.40 3.47 -2.02
C ILE A 235 17.11 3.43 -2.85
N ASP A 236 17.15 2.86 -4.06
CA ASP A 236 15.99 2.85 -4.97
C ASP A 236 14.81 2.08 -4.36
N ARG A 237 15.09 0.93 -3.73
CA ARG A 237 14.07 0.15 -3.02
C ARG A 237 13.51 0.91 -1.82
N ARG A 238 14.35 1.59 -1.06
CA ARG A 238 13.94 2.42 0.07
C ARG A 238 13.00 3.54 -0.36
N GLU A 239 13.35 4.28 -1.41
CA GLU A 239 12.53 5.35 -1.98
C GLU A 239 11.19 4.81 -2.49
N LEU A 240 11.22 3.69 -3.23
CA LEU A 240 10.01 3.02 -3.72
C LEU A 240 9.07 2.64 -2.57
N LEU A 241 9.59 2.00 -1.53
CA LEU A 241 8.78 1.53 -0.40
C LEU A 241 8.25 2.68 0.46
N CYS A 242 9.06 3.73 0.71
CA CYS A 242 8.61 4.92 1.40
C CYS A 242 7.46 5.59 0.63
N ARG A 243 7.59 5.73 -0.69
CA ARG A 243 6.53 6.28 -1.54
C ARG A 243 5.24 5.46 -1.47
N ILE A 244 5.32 4.14 -1.69
CA ILE A 244 4.15 3.26 -1.63
C ILE A 244 3.46 3.34 -0.26
N TYR A 245 4.23 3.33 0.83
CA TYR A 245 3.69 3.41 2.18
C TYR A 245 2.96 4.73 2.43
N ASN A 246 3.62 5.86 2.10
CA ASN A 246 3.05 7.18 2.29
C ASN A 246 1.79 7.39 1.44
N GLU A 247 1.77 6.92 0.20
CA GLU A 247 0.58 7.00 -0.66
C GLU A 247 -0.57 6.15 -0.14
N THR A 248 -0.28 4.96 0.42
CA THR A 248 -1.31 4.01 0.83
C THR A 248 -1.83 4.30 2.25
N PHE A 249 -0.96 4.61 3.19
CA PHE A 249 -1.30 4.65 4.62
C PHE A 249 -1.15 6.03 5.26
N ASN A 250 -0.35 6.92 4.68
CA ASN A 250 -0.10 8.27 5.19
C ASN A 250 -0.77 9.34 4.33
N GLY A 251 -1.89 9.01 3.69
CA GLY A 251 -2.62 9.91 2.79
C GLY A 251 -3.88 10.53 3.40
N VAL A 252 -4.18 10.26 4.68
CA VAL A 252 -5.41 10.68 5.33
C VAL A 252 -5.12 11.71 6.41
N ARG A 253 -5.83 12.86 6.33
CA ARG A 253 -5.85 13.88 7.38
C ARG A 253 -7.19 13.81 8.13
N PRO A 254 -7.19 13.78 9.47
CA PRO A 254 -8.42 13.90 10.25
C PRO A 254 -9.15 15.22 9.96
N ARG A 255 -10.47 15.21 10.09
CA ARG A 255 -11.26 16.43 9.99
C ARG A 255 -11.08 17.23 11.28
N GLU A 256 -10.70 18.48 11.16
CA GLU A 256 -10.62 19.43 12.27
C GLU A 256 -11.89 20.29 12.25
N TYR A 257 -12.53 20.44 13.40
CA TYR A 257 -13.69 21.31 13.59
C TYR A 257 -13.25 22.49 14.42
N ASP A 258 -13.44 23.68 13.87
CA ASP A 258 -13.24 24.94 14.61
C ASP A 258 -14.41 25.21 15.58
#